data_7b9417b0d329276a6a68e92a4cc35d37
#
_entry.id   7b9417b0d329276a6a68e92a4cc35d37
#
_cell.length_a   1.000
_cell.length_b   1.000
_cell.length_c   1.000
_cell.angle_alpha   90.00
_cell.angle_beta   90.00
_cell.angle_gamma   90.00
#
_symmetry.space_group_name_H-M   'P 1'
#
loop_
_entity.id
_entity.type
_entity.pdbx_description
1 polymer ?
#
loop_
_entity_poly.entity_id
_entity_poly.type
_entity_poly.pdbx_seq_one_letter_code
_entity_poly.pdbx_strand_id
1 'polypeptide(L)'
;MRLFKRKFIKLLALSLISSIFPTSFLVASGKKVINPNLSKKQKEIMFSEGTERPYTSDLLREKRKGFYHCANCGNKLFASTAKFDSGTGWPSFSEALPGAFKTKIDYSFGMERVEYHCAKCGAHHGHVFNDGPRESGKRFCSNGLCLIFKPE
;
A
#
# COMPACT_ATOMS: atom_id res chain seq x y z
N MET A 1 -76.83 42.80 6.78
CA MET A 1 -75.49 43.41 6.52
C MET A 1 -74.42 42.43 6.88
N ARG A 2 -73.92 41.62 5.87
CA ARG A 2 -72.98 40.51 6.09
C ARG A 2 -71.56 40.94 5.73
N LEU A 3 -70.66 40.94 6.74
CA LEU A 3 -69.24 41.20 6.54
C LEU A 3 -68.54 39.96 5.91
N PHE A 4 -67.95 40.14 4.74
CA PHE A 4 -67.09 39.15 4.07
C PHE A 4 -65.70 39.19 4.73
N LYS A 5 -65.34 38.12 5.47
CA LYS A 5 -63.94 37.90 5.92
C LYS A 5 -63.11 37.36 4.79
N ARG A 6 -62.17 38.17 4.26
CA ARG A 6 -61.13 37.73 3.33
C ARG A 6 -60.08 36.90 4.07
N LYS A 7 -59.95 35.61 3.75
CA LYS A 7 -58.88 34.79 4.20
C LYS A 7 -57.65 35.05 3.34
N PHE A 8 -56.57 35.55 3.96
CA PHE A 8 -55.24 35.65 3.34
C PHE A 8 -54.58 34.27 3.41
N ILE A 9 -54.41 33.60 2.24
CA ILE A 9 -53.61 32.41 2.10
C ILE A 9 -52.16 32.85 1.94
N LYS A 10 -51.33 32.62 2.98
CA LYS A 10 -49.87 32.80 2.90
C LYS A 10 -49.31 31.56 2.17
N LEU A 11 -48.82 31.79 0.97
CA LEU A 11 -48.05 30.80 0.19
C LEU A 11 -46.65 30.72 0.83
N LEU A 12 -46.36 29.62 1.49
CA LEU A 12 -45.01 29.30 1.96
C LEU A 12 -44.23 28.74 0.77
N ALA A 13 -43.31 29.52 0.20
CA ALA A 13 -42.34 29.03 -0.77
C ALA A 13 -41.28 28.19 -0.04
N LEU A 14 -41.35 26.88 -0.22
CA LEU A 14 -40.33 25.93 0.28
C LEU A 14 -39.17 25.93 -0.70
N SER A 15 -38.10 26.68 -0.39
CA SER A 15 -36.87 26.64 -1.18
C SER A 15 -36.12 25.33 -0.90
N LEU A 16 -36.14 24.41 -1.85
CA LEU A 16 -35.30 23.23 -1.88
C LEU A 16 -33.85 23.66 -2.15
N ILE A 17 -33.06 23.76 -1.08
CA ILE A 17 -31.61 23.90 -1.21
C ILE A 17 -31.08 22.49 -1.53
N SER A 18 -30.82 22.28 -2.82
CA SER A 18 -30.13 21.09 -3.30
C SER A 18 -28.67 21.19 -2.89
N SER A 19 -28.30 20.50 -1.79
CA SER A 19 -26.92 20.35 -1.35
C SER A 19 -26.20 19.44 -2.33
N ILE A 20 -25.46 20.02 -3.28
CA ILE A 20 -24.53 19.31 -4.11
C ILE A 20 -23.33 18.93 -3.22
N PHE A 21 -23.36 17.74 -2.63
CA PHE A 21 -22.16 17.17 -2.02
C PHE A 21 -21.21 16.79 -3.17
N PRO A 22 -19.94 17.28 -3.15
CA PRO A 22 -18.98 16.76 -4.10
C PRO A 22 -18.75 15.29 -3.78
N THR A 23 -19.17 14.40 -4.66
CA THR A 23 -18.80 13.00 -4.61
C THR A 23 -17.30 12.93 -4.81
N SER A 24 -16.56 12.86 -3.71
CA SER A 24 -15.14 12.47 -3.75
C SER A 24 -15.08 11.09 -4.39
N PHE A 25 -14.70 11.05 -5.67
CA PHE A 25 -14.29 9.81 -6.31
C PHE A 25 -13.09 9.27 -5.54
N LEU A 26 -13.34 8.32 -4.64
CA LEU A 26 -12.29 7.43 -4.15
C LEU A 26 -11.79 6.68 -5.40
N VAL A 27 -10.71 7.18 -5.99
CA VAL A 27 -9.95 6.39 -6.95
C VAL A 27 -9.38 5.23 -6.15
N ALA A 28 -10.08 4.10 -6.18
CA ALA A 28 -9.53 2.84 -5.74
C ALA A 28 -8.26 2.65 -6.58
N SER A 29 -7.10 2.80 -5.95
CA SER A 29 -5.81 2.49 -6.57
C SER A 29 -5.75 0.98 -6.75
N GLY A 30 -6.43 0.49 -7.79
CA GLY A 30 -6.46 -0.92 -8.14
C GLY A 30 -5.04 -1.39 -8.42
N LYS A 31 -4.67 -2.54 -7.89
CA LYS A 31 -3.40 -3.21 -8.20
C LYS A 31 -3.31 -3.38 -9.71
N LYS A 32 -2.29 -2.79 -10.34
CA LYS A 32 -2.11 -2.81 -11.79
C LYS A 32 -0.87 -3.61 -12.20
N VAL A 33 -1.06 -4.63 -13.02
CA VAL A 33 0.06 -5.34 -13.67
C VAL A 33 0.65 -4.43 -14.75
N ILE A 34 1.92 -4.04 -14.59
CA ILE A 34 2.66 -3.16 -15.51
C ILE A 34 3.73 -3.98 -16.24
N ASN A 35 4.44 -4.86 -15.51
CA ASN A 35 5.43 -5.75 -16.12
C ASN A 35 4.75 -7.04 -16.61
N PRO A 36 4.65 -7.28 -17.94
CA PRO A 36 4.06 -8.49 -18.48
C PRO A 36 4.88 -9.75 -18.19
N ASN A 37 6.19 -9.59 -17.95
CA ASN A 37 7.14 -10.69 -17.77
C ASN A 37 7.18 -11.24 -16.33
N LEU A 38 6.33 -10.75 -15.43
CA LEU A 38 6.22 -11.34 -14.08
C LEU A 38 5.84 -12.80 -14.16
N SER A 39 6.56 -13.65 -13.44
CA SER A 39 6.22 -15.07 -13.28
C SER A 39 4.85 -15.24 -12.60
N LYS A 40 4.26 -16.42 -12.74
CA LYS A 40 3.00 -16.76 -12.05
C LYS A 40 3.12 -16.53 -10.53
N LYS A 41 4.25 -16.94 -9.93
CA LYS A 41 4.50 -16.81 -8.49
C LYS A 41 4.63 -15.33 -8.06
N GLN A 42 5.32 -14.51 -8.85
CA GLN A 42 5.37 -13.07 -8.60
C GLN A 42 3.98 -12.43 -8.66
N LYS A 43 3.17 -12.78 -9.66
CA LYS A 43 1.79 -12.27 -9.78
C LYS A 43 0.93 -12.69 -8.59
N GLU A 44 1.02 -13.94 -8.15
CA GLU A 44 0.31 -14.44 -6.97
C GLU A 44 0.67 -13.63 -5.71
N ILE A 45 1.97 -13.42 -5.44
CA ILE A 45 2.41 -12.67 -4.27
C ILE A 45 2.00 -11.20 -4.38
N MET A 46 2.26 -10.55 -5.51
CA MET A 46 2.08 -9.10 -5.66
C MET A 46 0.61 -8.66 -5.76
N PHE A 47 -0.26 -9.51 -6.29
CA PHE A 47 -1.65 -9.12 -6.58
C PHE A 47 -2.69 -9.90 -5.77
N SER A 48 -2.32 -11.06 -5.21
CA SER A 48 -3.17 -11.86 -4.32
C SER A 48 -2.64 -11.93 -2.88
N GLU A 49 -1.70 -11.02 -2.52
CA GLU A 49 -1.17 -10.88 -1.15
C GLU A 49 -0.54 -12.18 -0.62
N GLY A 50 0.08 -12.96 -1.52
CA GLY A 50 0.78 -14.18 -1.17
C GLY A 50 2.10 -13.92 -0.44
N THR A 51 2.73 -14.99 0.03
CA THR A 51 4.04 -14.97 0.68
C THR A 51 4.95 -16.01 0.03
N GLU A 52 6.20 -15.66 -0.25
CA GLU A 52 7.21 -16.63 -0.66
C GLU A 52 7.67 -17.48 0.54
N ARG A 53 8.23 -18.65 0.26
CA ARG A 53 8.80 -19.50 1.32
C ARG A 53 10.01 -18.79 1.95
N PRO A 54 10.22 -18.92 3.28
CA PRO A 54 11.40 -18.34 3.93
C PRO A 54 12.68 -18.98 3.37
N TYR A 55 13.77 -18.22 3.40
CA TYR A 55 15.12 -18.62 2.96
C TYR A 55 15.26 -18.98 1.48
N THR A 56 14.29 -18.63 0.61
CA THR A 56 14.35 -18.94 -0.82
C THR A 56 14.83 -17.78 -1.69
N SER A 57 14.83 -16.55 -1.16
CA SER A 57 15.25 -15.37 -1.92
C SER A 57 16.77 -15.25 -2.01
N ASP A 58 17.31 -15.12 -3.22
CA ASP A 58 18.73 -14.81 -3.43
C ASP A 58 19.12 -13.43 -2.85
N LEU A 59 18.16 -12.52 -2.72
CA LEU A 59 18.38 -11.20 -2.14
C LEU A 59 18.74 -11.21 -0.65
N LEU A 60 18.58 -12.34 0.04
CA LEU A 60 19.10 -12.50 1.41
C LEU A 60 20.61 -12.27 1.46
N ARG A 61 21.34 -12.78 0.45
CA ARG A 61 22.80 -12.69 0.35
C ARG A 61 23.31 -11.45 -0.37
N GLU A 62 22.44 -10.62 -0.94
CA GLU A 62 22.82 -9.39 -1.63
C GLU A 62 23.39 -8.36 -0.64
N LYS A 63 24.65 -7.96 -0.83
CA LYS A 63 25.40 -7.01 0.03
C LYS A 63 26.00 -5.82 -0.72
N ARG A 64 25.86 -5.79 -2.05
CA ARG A 64 26.39 -4.69 -2.87
C ARG A 64 25.64 -3.39 -2.57
N LYS A 65 26.31 -2.26 -2.82
CA LYS A 65 25.65 -0.95 -2.81
C LYS A 65 24.68 -0.83 -3.97
N GLY A 66 23.52 -0.21 -3.74
CA GLY A 66 22.52 -0.02 -4.77
C GLY A 66 21.12 0.15 -4.17
N PHE A 67 20.11 -0.12 -5.01
CA PHE A 67 18.72 0.08 -4.65
C PHE A 67 17.86 -1.13 -5.01
N TYR A 68 16.83 -1.34 -4.20
CA TYR A 68 15.79 -2.32 -4.46
C TYR A 68 14.59 -1.64 -5.09
N HIS A 69 14.13 -2.20 -6.20
CA HIS A 69 13.03 -1.68 -7.00
C HIS A 69 11.86 -2.65 -7.03
N CYS A 70 10.65 -2.13 -7.21
CA CYS A 70 9.46 -2.92 -7.44
C CYS A 70 9.58 -3.73 -8.73
N ALA A 71 9.43 -5.05 -8.66
CA ALA A 71 9.52 -5.94 -9.82
C ALA A 71 8.43 -5.67 -10.86
N ASN A 72 7.28 -5.08 -10.44
CA ASN A 72 6.19 -4.76 -11.36
C ASN A 72 6.37 -3.42 -12.09
N CYS A 73 6.74 -2.35 -11.39
CA CYS A 73 6.72 -1.00 -11.99
C CYS A 73 8.06 -0.27 -11.97
N GLY A 74 9.12 -0.89 -11.42
CA GLY A 74 10.44 -0.30 -11.32
C GLY A 74 10.57 0.84 -10.30
N ASN A 75 9.53 1.13 -9.50
CA ASN A 75 9.62 2.14 -8.44
C ASN A 75 10.76 1.83 -7.48
N LYS A 76 11.58 2.83 -7.14
CA LYS A 76 12.67 2.70 -6.18
C LYS A 76 12.07 2.61 -4.76
N LEU A 77 12.41 1.59 -3.99
CA LEU A 77 11.74 1.23 -2.75
C LEU A 77 12.65 1.33 -1.52
N PHE A 78 13.84 0.74 -1.59
CA PHE A 78 14.79 0.70 -0.50
C PHE A 78 16.20 0.99 -0.98
N ALA A 79 17.01 1.62 -0.13
CA ALA A 79 18.45 1.66 -0.29
C ALA A 79 19.09 0.40 0.31
N SER A 80 20.22 -0.04 -0.24
CA SER A 80 20.95 -1.19 0.33
C SER A 80 21.48 -0.94 1.74
N THR A 81 21.70 0.31 2.12
CA THR A 81 22.12 0.72 3.46
C THR A 81 21.08 0.43 4.54
N ALA A 82 19.80 0.38 4.18
CA ALA A 82 18.72 0.03 5.10
C ALA A 82 18.55 -1.48 5.30
N LYS A 83 19.22 -2.31 4.46
CA LYS A 83 19.08 -3.77 4.54
C LYS A 83 19.82 -4.35 5.72
N PHE A 84 19.20 -5.26 6.45
CA PHE A 84 19.83 -6.01 7.54
C PHE A 84 19.35 -7.47 7.55
N ASP A 85 20.08 -8.32 8.24
CA ASP A 85 19.68 -9.71 8.48
C ASP A 85 18.82 -9.78 9.74
N SER A 86 17.55 -10.09 9.56
CA SER A 86 16.58 -10.26 10.65
C SER A 86 16.48 -11.69 11.16
N GLY A 87 17.16 -12.65 10.52
CA GLY A 87 17.03 -14.08 10.84
C GLY A 87 15.68 -14.71 10.44
N THR A 88 14.74 -13.95 9.88
CA THR A 88 13.37 -14.43 9.59
C THR A 88 13.25 -15.21 8.28
N GLY A 89 14.26 -15.14 7.42
CA GLY A 89 14.27 -15.84 6.12
C GLY A 89 13.72 -15.01 4.96
N TRP A 90 13.41 -13.74 5.17
CA TRP A 90 13.03 -12.79 4.12
C TRP A 90 13.93 -11.55 4.12
N PRO A 91 14.18 -10.93 2.95
CA PRO A 91 14.86 -9.64 2.88
C PRO A 91 14.18 -8.63 3.80
N SER A 92 14.96 -8.03 4.70
CA SER A 92 14.47 -7.11 5.73
C SER A 92 15.20 -5.77 5.66
N PHE A 93 14.43 -4.68 5.86
CA PHE A 93 14.94 -3.32 5.79
C PHE A 93 14.46 -2.51 7.00
N SER A 94 15.34 -1.65 7.53
CA SER A 94 15.03 -0.79 8.68
C SER A 94 14.19 0.43 8.30
N GLU A 95 14.29 0.87 7.05
CA GLU A 95 13.54 2.01 6.53
C GLU A 95 13.26 1.86 5.03
N ALA A 96 12.24 2.56 4.55
CA ALA A 96 11.89 2.68 3.14
C ALA A 96 12.22 4.07 2.62
N LEU A 97 12.42 4.19 1.30
CA LEU A 97 12.58 5.50 0.68
C LEU A 97 11.27 6.33 0.82
N PRO A 98 11.36 7.66 0.98
CA PRO A 98 10.19 8.52 1.11
C PRO A 98 9.19 8.31 -0.03
N GLY A 99 7.91 8.11 0.31
CA GLY A 99 6.83 7.91 -0.66
C GLY A 99 6.87 6.58 -1.43
N ALA A 100 7.75 5.64 -1.07
CA ALA A 100 7.87 4.34 -1.75
C ALA A 100 6.65 3.46 -1.61
N PHE A 101 6.00 3.52 -0.44
CA PHE A 101 4.89 2.63 -0.07
C PHE A 101 3.68 3.38 0.48
N LYS A 102 2.54 2.71 0.40
CA LYS A 102 1.34 2.95 1.20
C LYS A 102 1.10 1.73 2.08
N THR A 103 0.40 1.91 3.19
CA THR A 103 0.09 0.84 4.15
C THR A 103 -1.41 0.64 4.28
N LYS A 104 -1.80 -0.56 4.68
CA LYS A 104 -3.15 -0.89 5.15
C LYS A 104 -3.07 -1.88 6.30
N ILE A 105 -4.12 -1.97 7.10
CA ILE A 105 -4.23 -3.01 8.12
C ILE A 105 -4.66 -4.31 7.44
N ASP A 106 -4.01 -5.40 7.82
CA ASP A 106 -4.29 -6.77 7.40
C ASP A 106 -4.66 -7.61 8.62
N TYR A 107 -5.88 -8.15 8.62
CA TYR A 107 -6.42 -9.00 9.68
C TYR A 107 -6.37 -10.50 9.36
N SER A 108 -5.70 -10.89 8.30
CA SER A 108 -5.56 -12.30 7.95
C SER A 108 -4.79 -13.07 9.03
N PHE A 109 -5.02 -14.38 9.11
CA PHE A 109 -4.43 -15.29 10.10
C PHE A 109 -4.75 -14.94 11.57
N GLY A 110 -5.84 -14.19 11.84
CA GLY A 110 -6.30 -13.90 13.20
C GLY A 110 -5.44 -12.92 13.99
N MET A 111 -4.55 -12.18 13.35
CA MET A 111 -3.75 -11.14 13.98
C MET A 111 -3.72 -9.85 13.13
N GLU A 112 -3.64 -8.71 13.80
CA GLU A 112 -3.48 -7.43 13.14
C GLU A 112 -2.03 -7.23 12.69
N ARG A 113 -1.84 -6.98 11.39
CA ARG A 113 -0.54 -6.66 10.79
C ARG A 113 -0.64 -5.41 9.94
N VAL A 114 0.47 -4.72 9.75
CA VAL A 114 0.56 -3.59 8.81
C VAL A 114 1.16 -4.09 7.50
N GLU A 115 0.31 -4.30 6.50
CA GLU A 115 0.75 -4.59 5.13
C GLU A 115 1.28 -3.31 4.47
N TYR A 116 2.32 -3.43 3.63
CA TYR A 116 2.75 -2.35 2.76
C TYR A 116 2.77 -2.79 1.29
N HIS A 117 2.41 -1.84 0.43
CA HIS A 117 2.31 -2.03 -1.00
C HIS A 117 2.91 -0.84 -1.74
N CYS A 118 3.43 -1.08 -2.94
CA CYS A 118 4.05 -0.05 -3.77
C CYS A 118 3.11 1.13 -3.99
N ALA A 119 3.55 2.35 -3.65
CA ALA A 119 2.73 3.56 -3.80
C ALA A 119 2.36 3.84 -5.26
N LYS A 120 3.20 3.39 -6.24
CA LYS A 120 2.99 3.63 -7.66
C LYS A 120 2.02 2.66 -8.33
N CYS A 121 2.07 1.37 -8.00
CA CYS A 121 1.29 0.35 -8.71
C CYS A 121 0.38 -0.51 -7.82
N GLY A 122 0.38 -0.28 -6.50
CA GLY A 122 -0.44 -1.00 -5.54
C GLY A 122 -0.02 -2.46 -5.29
N ALA A 123 1.08 -2.94 -5.87
CA ALA A 123 1.53 -4.31 -5.68
C ALA A 123 1.96 -4.55 -4.23
N HIS A 124 1.51 -5.66 -3.65
CA HIS A 124 1.91 -6.12 -2.32
C HIS A 124 3.41 -6.43 -2.27
N HIS A 125 4.07 -6.06 -1.18
CA HIS A 125 5.48 -6.37 -0.95
C HIS A 125 5.74 -7.15 0.34
N GLY A 126 4.93 -6.96 1.37
CA GLY A 126 5.11 -7.60 2.68
C GLY A 126 4.45 -6.84 3.82
N HIS A 127 5.01 -6.99 5.02
CA HIS A 127 4.48 -6.39 6.24
C HIS A 127 5.56 -5.63 7.02
N VAL A 128 5.14 -4.62 7.78
CA VAL A 128 5.99 -3.85 8.69
C VAL A 128 5.76 -4.35 10.11
N PHE A 129 6.86 -4.60 10.81
CA PHE A 129 6.87 -5.02 12.21
C PHE A 129 7.63 -4.00 13.06
N ASN A 130 7.39 -4.00 14.37
CA ASN A 130 8.05 -3.11 15.35
C ASN A 130 9.18 -3.83 16.08
N ASP A 131 9.90 -4.70 15.39
CA ASP A 131 11.00 -5.52 15.92
C ASP A 131 12.29 -5.32 15.11
N GLY A 132 12.45 -4.16 14.50
CA GLY A 132 13.63 -3.76 13.75
C GLY A 132 14.78 -3.26 14.62
N PRO A 133 15.89 -2.79 13.99
CA PRO A 133 17.01 -2.20 14.69
C PRO A 133 16.60 -1.01 15.56
N ARG A 134 17.38 -0.74 16.62
CA ARG A 134 17.07 0.30 17.62
C ARG A 134 16.84 1.68 17.03
N GLU A 135 17.57 2.03 15.98
CA GLU A 135 17.54 3.35 15.36
C GLU A 135 16.17 3.66 14.73
N SER A 136 15.55 2.67 14.09
CA SER A 136 14.22 2.85 13.44
C SER A 136 13.10 2.17 14.19
N GLY A 137 13.39 1.11 14.96
CA GLY A 137 12.39 0.24 15.58
C GLY A 137 11.52 -0.53 14.57
N LYS A 138 11.74 -0.34 13.26
CA LYS A 138 10.92 -0.89 12.18
C LYS A 138 11.66 -1.98 11.42
N ARG A 139 10.91 -3.01 11.03
CA ARG A 139 11.36 -4.03 10.09
C ARG A 139 10.35 -4.17 8.95
N PHE A 140 10.75 -3.74 7.77
CA PHE A 140 10.03 -4.01 6.52
C PHE A 140 10.43 -5.40 6.05
N CYS A 141 9.57 -6.40 6.29
CA CYS A 141 9.77 -7.77 5.84
C CYS A 141 9.24 -7.91 4.42
N SER A 142 10.13 -8.07 3.45
CA SER A 142 9.78 -8.08 2.02
C SER A 142 9.79 -9.47 1.42
N ASN A 143 8.81 -9.76 0.58
CA ASN A 143 8.94 -10.87 -0.37
C ASN A 143 10.02 -10.53 -1.41
N GLY A 144 11.09 -11.30 -1.48
CA GLY A 144 12.21 -11.03 -2.39
C GLY A 144 11.80 -11.12 -3.86
N LEU A 145 10.84 -12.00 -4.20
CA LEU A 145 10.26 -12.09 -5.54
C LEU A 145 9.58 -10.79 -6.01
N CYS A 146 9.20 -9.90 -5.09
CA CYS A 146 8.63 -8.59 -5.41
C CYS A 146 9.70 -7.52 -5.70
N LEU A 147 10.98 -7.84 -5.50
CA LEU A 147 12.09 -6.90 -5.59
C LEU A 147 13.03 -7.22 -6.76
N ILE A 148 13.59 -6.17 -7.34
CA ILE A 148 14.74 -6.24 -8.26
C ILE A 148 15.84 -5.37 -7.66
N PHE A 149 17.01 -5.95 -7.39
CA PHE A 149 18.18 -5.20 -6.98
C PHE A 149 18.89 -4.62 -8.21
N LYS A 150 19.28 -3.34 -8.12
CA LYS A 150 20.13 -2.67 -9.10
C LYS A 150 21.35 -2.11 -8.37
N PRO A 151 22.58 -2.54 -8.68
CA PRO A 151 23.79 -1.96 -8.12
C PRO A 151 23.98 -0.53 -8.62
N GLU A 152 24.66 0.28 -7.79
CA GLU A 152 25.19 1.59 -8.20
C GLU A 152 26.39 1.42 -9.11
#